data_c80cec1773c089d0b5bec0928aada0be
#
_entry.id   c80cec1773c089d0b5bec0928aada0be
#
_cell.length_a   1.000
_cell.length_b   1.000
_cell.length_c   1.000
_cell.angle_alpha   90.00
_cell.angle_beta   90.00
_cell.angle_gamma   90.00
#
_symmetry.space_group_name_H-M   'P 1'
#
loop_
_entity.id
_entity.type
_entity.pdbx_description
1 polymer ?
#
loop_
_entity_poly.entity_id
_entity_poly.type
_entity_poly.pdbx_seq_one_letter_code
_entity_poly.pdbx_strand_id
1 'polypeptide(L)'
;MNPPLDRRTFVTRSAATLAASVAGAPILGRAQSAPLKLGIISAATYAPTYNNPSVPRMPGSHHGTAFSTTFNGWDEEKAKQLKGTFVKSGRRLEGTRVVKIWDTDKAAARALADVCGIETVTDTPEQCCDGVDAVLIVDDGSGAQWKYAEHALRKGVPTFCDKPLAMTAREAAAVAKLARETKTRFMSASSLRFVPDIIKLRNELPQLGEVHLASVICGNELVYYGIHALSMAYAVLGKGATSAINVGKPGANIARLRFGEKHDVVLMVAEKEVMRGGYQINLYGEKGWRTVTPDLTNLYAYLLEAFLDLVITGKESVPIEEEVEVIAALEAAKRSLELGREVKLSEVLAGL
;
A
#
# COMPACT_ATOMS: atom_id res chain seq x y z
N MET A 1 5.35 -41.18 40.36
CA MET A 1 4.75 -39.88 40.74
C MET A 1 5.75 -38.80 40.33
N ASN A 2 5.44 -38.05 39.29
CA ASN A 2 6.28 -36.92 38.86
C ASN A 2 5.87 -35.67 39.65
N PRO A 3 6.82 -34.84 40.11
CA PRO A 3 6.50 -33.62 40.85
C PRO A 3 5.88 -32.56 39.91
N PRO A 4 5.02 -31.68 40.46
CA PRO A 4 4.38 -30.66 39.64
C PRO A 4 5.38 -29.61 39.15
N LEU A 5 5.25 -29.22 37.89
CA LEU A 5 6.05 -28.19 37.26
C LEU A 5 5.74 -26.81 37.88
N ASP A 6 6.78 -26.15 38.36
CA ASP A 6 6.73 -24.81 38.93
C ASP A 6 6.35 -23.76 37.86
N ARG A 7 5.44 -22.84 38.24
CA ARG A 7 4.96 -21.72 37.39
C ARG A 7 6.08 -20.83 36.85
N ARG A 8 7.24 -20.77 37.48
CA ARG A 8 8.38 -19.97 37.02
C ARG A 8 9.06 -20.55 35.78
N THR A 9 9.06 -21.88 35.63
CA THR A 9 9.68 -22.56 34.49
C THR A 9 8.84 -22.45 33.19
N PHE A 10 7.52 -22.23 33.32
CA PHE A 10 6.63 -22.04 32.17
C PHE A 10 6.78 -20.64 31.55
N VAL A 11 6.96 -19.61 32.38
CA VAL A 11 7.10 -18.22 31.92
C VAL A 11 8.42 -17.99 31.20
N THR A 12 9.51 -18.64 31.61
CA THR A 12 10.83 -18.48 30.95
C THR A 12 10.92 -19.20 29.61
N ARG A 13 10.18 -20.29 29.38
CA ARG A 13 10.15 -20.98 28.10
C ARG A 13 9.24 -20.30 27.08
N SER A 14 8.16 -19.65 27.52
CA SER A 14 7.26 -18.89 26.63
C SER A 14 7.85 -17.55 26.19
N ALA A 15 8.71 -16.92 27.02
CA ALA A 15 9.38 -15.68 26.65
C ALA A 15 10.50 -15.86 25.61
N ALA A 16 11.15 -17.03 25.60
CA ALA A 16 12.22 -17.33 24.63
C ALA A 16 11.69 -17.65 23.22
N THR A 17 10.42 -18.06 23.09
CA THR A 17 9.83 -18.41 21.79
C THR A 17 9.12 -17.23 21.11
N LEU A 18 8.79 -16.15 21.85
CA LEU A 18 8.19 -14.93 21.29
C LEU A 18 9.21 -13.84 20.91
N ALA A 19 10.45 -13.92 21.43
CA ALA A 19 11.50 -12.96 21.07
C ALA A 19 12.20 -13.27 19.75
N ALA A 20 11.99 -14.47 19.17
CA ALA A 20 12.60 -14.88 17.90
C ALA A 20 11.81 -14.47 16.63
N SER A 21 10.63 -13.85 16.78
CA SER A 21 9.77 -13.50 15.62
C SER A 21 9.76 -12.00 15.27
N VAL A 22 10.58 -11.17 15.92
CA VAL A 22 10.64 -9.71 15.67
C VAL A 22 12.03 -9.23 15.23
N ALA A 23 13.07 -10.02 15.41
CA ALA A 23 14.32 -9.80 14.70
C ALA A 23 14.14 -10.41 13.32
N GLY A 24 14.04 -9.57 12.27
CA GLY A 24 14.12 -10.03 10.90
C GLY A 24 15.35 -10.94 10.79
N ALA A 25 15.10 -12.25 10.65
CA ALA A 25 16.16 -13.17 10.36
C ALA A 25 16.85 -12.62 9.09
N PRO A 26 18.17 -12.37 9.12
CA PRO A 26 18.83 -12.03 7.88
C PRO A 26 18.52 -13.16 6.91
N ILE A 27 18.23 -12.82 5.65
CA ILE A 27 18.20 -13.76 4.53
C ILE A 27 19.67 -14.21 4.30
N LEU A 28 20.26 -14.81 5.31
CA LEU A 28 21.62 -15.32 5.32
C LEU A 28 21.54 -16.85 5.23
N GLY A 29 21.61 -17.32 3.99
CA GLY A 29 21.72 -18.75 3.74
C GLY A 29 21.36 -19.20 2.34
N ARG A 30 21.05 -18.29 1.42
CA ARG A 30 21.00 -18.66 0.00
C ARG A 30 22.38 -18.40 -0.59
N ALA A 31 23.09 -19.46 -0.98
CA ALA A 31 24.22 -19.36 -1.90
C ALA A 31 23.86 -18.31 -2.96
N GLN A 32 24.78 -17.40 -3.32
CA GLN A 32 24.59 -16.27 -4.22
C GLN A 32 23.75 -16.66 -5.47
N SER A 33 22.43 -16.76 -5.29
CA SER A 33 21.50 -16.87 -6.40
C SER A 33 21.48 -15.51 -7.09
N ALA A 34 21.41 -15.51 -8.43
CA ALA A 34 21.29 -14.28 -9.19
C ALA A 34 20.18 -13.38 -8.58
N PRO A 35 20.34 -12.06 -8.59
CA PRO A 35 19.33 -11.14 -8.06
C PRO A 35 17.97 -11.39 -8.71
N LEU A 36 16.89 -11.26 -7.94
CA LEU A 36 15.53 -11.26 -8.48
C LEU A 36 15.38 -10.10 -9.48
N LYS A 37 14.82 -10.39 -10.63
CA LYS A 37 14.61 -9.43 -11.71
C LYS A 37 13.19 -8.90 -11.65
N LEU A 38 13.05 -7.58 -11.63
CA LEU A 38 11.76 -6.91 -11.64
C LEU A 38 11.56 -6.13 -12.95
N GLY A 39 10.33 -6.15 -13.45
CA GLY A 39 9.85 -5.13 -14.38
C GLY A 39 9.14 -4.03 -13.63
N ILE A 40 9.20 -2.79 -14.14
CA ILE A 40 8.41 -1.69 -13.61
C ILE A 40 7.61 -1.02 -14.71
N ILE A 41 6.30 -0.91 -14.51
CA ILE A 41 5.38 -0.16 -15.34
C ILE A 41 5.09 1.13 -14.60
N SER A 42 5.76 2.18 -15.02
CA SER A 42 5.62 3.52 -14.48
C SER A 42 4.88 4.34 -15.53
N ALA A 43 3.59 4.57 -15.31
CA ALA A 43 2.84 5.50 -16.14
C ALA A 43 3.05 6.90 -15.57
N ALA A 44 4.14 7.57 -15.93
CA ALA A 44 4.60 8.88 -15.45
C ALA A 44 3.51 9.94 -15.41
N THR A 45 2.52 9.77 -14.54
CA THR A 45 1.48 10.76 -14.32
C THR A 45 1.55 11.23 -12.89
N TYR A 46 2.45 12.11 -12.60
CA TYR A 46 2.35 12.90 -11.40
C TYR A 46 1.45 14.10 -11.71
N ALA A 47 0.17 13.95 -11.48
CA ALA A 47 -0.76 15.06 -11.48
C ALA A 47 -1.30 15.23 -10.07
N PRO A 48 -1.18 16.42 -9.45
CA PRO A 48 -1.81 16.70 -8.16
C PRO A 48 -3.34 16.70 -8.26
N THR A 49 -3.87 16.58 -9.47
CA THR A 49 -5.31 16.49 -9.76
C THR A 49 -5.55 15.30 -10.68
N TYR A 50 -6.27 14.31 -10.19
CA TYR A 50 -6.59 13.09 -10.93
C TYR A 50 -7.32 13.43 -12.22
N ASN A 51 -6.93 12.77 -13.29
CA ASN A 51 -7.57 12.88 -14.60
C ASN A 51 -7.63 14.31 -15.15
N ASN A 52 -6.75 15.21 -14.76
CA ASN A 52 -6.65 16.51 -15.39
C ASN A 52 -5.62 16.48 -16.54
N PRO A 53 -6.07 16.38 -17.81
CA PRO A 53 -5.15 16.30 -18.96
C PRO A 53 -4.35 17.57 -19.21
N SER A 54 -4.73 18.70 -18.58
CA SER A 54 -4.02 19.97 -18.71
C SER A 54 -2.78 20.07 -17.82
N VAL A 55 -2.62 19.16 -16.83
CA VAL A 55 -1.42 19.11 -16.01
C VAL A 55 -0.32 18.35 -16.76
N PRO A 56 0.84 18.97 -17.04
CA PRO A 56 1.94 18.30 -17.69
C PRO A 56 2.37 17.06 -16.92
N ARG A 57 2.62 15.97 -17.63
CA ARG A 57 3.21 14.78 -17.02
C ARG A 57 4.64 15.08 -16.59
N MET A 58 4.97 14.68 -15.36
CA MET A 58 6.33 14.78 -14.85
C MET A 58 7.12 13.54 -15.23
N PRO A 59 8.43 13.66 -15.53
CA PRO A 59 9.27 12.50 -15.82
C PRO A 59 9.32 11.53 -14.64
N GLY A 60 8.93 10.29 -14.87
CA GLY A 60 8.83 9.25 -13.87
C GLY A 60 7.72 9.50 -12.83
N SER A 61 7.02 8.47 -12.43
CA SER A 61 6.09 8.59 -11.31
C SER A 61 6.86 8.77 -10.00
N HIS A 62 6.25 9.43 -9.02
CA HIS A 62 6.82 9.59 -7.69
C HIS A 62 7.22 8.22 -7.10
N HIS A 63 6.31 7.24 -7.15
CA HIS A 63 6.57 5.88 -6.69
C HIS A 63 7.50 5.12 -7.63
N GLY A 64 7.46 5.37 -8.92
CA GLY A 64 8.40 4.81 -9.89
C GLY A 64 9.85 5.16 -9.55
N THR A 65 10.13 6.42 -9.21
CA THR A 65 11.46 6.84 -8.76
C THR A 65 11.83 6.24 -7.41
N ALA A 66 10.91 6.29 -6.43
CA ALA A 66 11.13 5.75 -5.09
C ALA A 66 11.42 4.24 -5.11
N PHE A 67 10.67 3.47 -5.90
CA PHE A 67 10.85 2.02 -5.98
C PHE A 67 12.12 1.65 -6.74
N SER A 68 12.39 2.34 -7.85
CA SER A 68 13.65 2.13 -8.61
C SER A 68 14.88 2.42 -7.75
N THR A 69 14.87 3.52 -6.99
CA THR A 69 16.00 3.85 -6.09
C THR A 69 16.11 2.87 -4.92
N THR A 70 15.00 2.31 -4.44
CA THR A 70 15.02 1.29 -3.38
C THR A 70 15.72 0.01 -3.85
N PHE A 71 15.54 -0.41 -5.09
CA PHE A 71 16.15 -1.64 -5.61
C PHE A 71 17.52 -1.42 -6.25
N ASN A 72 17.64 -0.40 -7.08
CA ASN A 72 18.84 -0.21 -7.89
C ASN A 72 19.82 0.81 -7.30
N GLY A 73 19.35 1.72 -6.44
CA GLY A 73 20.07 2.96 -6.13
C GLY A 73 19.99 3.93 -7.30
N TRP A 74 20.89 4.89 -7.33
CA TRP A 74 20.91 5.93 -8.36
C TRP A 74 22.29 6.52 -8.54
N ASP A 75 22.54 7.10 -9.72
CA ASP A 75 23.67 7.97 -10.02
C ASP A 75 23.32 9.39 -9.57
N GLU A 76 24.06 9.95 -8.63
CA GLU A 76 23.78 11.25 -8.02
C GLU A 76 23.90 12.41 -9.01
N GLU A 77 24.88 12.37 -9.92
CA GLU A 77 25.09 13.44 -10.90
C GLU A 77 23.98 13.44 -11.97
N LYS A 78 23.57 12.27 -12.41
CA LYS A 78 22.46 12.14 -13.35
C LYS A 78 21.13 12.53 -12.70
N ALA A 79 20.94 12.16 -11.43
CA ALA A 79 19.72 12.51 -10.67
C ALA A 79 19.52 14.04 -10.56
N LYS A 80 20.59 14.81 -10.43
CA LYS A 80 20.54 16.28 -10.39
C LYS A 80 20.03 16.91 -11.72
N GLN A 81 20.13 16.18 -12.82
CA GLN A 81 19.72 16.65 -14.13
C GLN A 81 18.26 16.30 -14.45
N LEU A 82 17.63 15.42 -13.65
CA LEU A 82 16.25 15.07 -13.86
C LEU A 82 15.32 16.27 -13.59
N LYS A 83 14.41 16.47 -14.50
CA LYS A 83 13.31 17.43 -14.29
C LYS A 83 12.19 16.75 -13.51
N GLY A 84 11.65 17.44 -12.52
CA GLY A 84 10.53 16.96 -11.75
C GLY A 84 10.90 16.36 -10.38
N THR A 85 10.00 15.62 -9.79
CA THR A 85 10.19 15.04 -8.46
C THR A 85 10.96 13.72 -8.59
N PHE A 86 12.12 13.66 -7.97
CA PHE A 86 12.91 12.44 -7.85
C PHE A 86 13.01 12.06 -6.38
N VAL A 87 12.40 10.93 -6.03
CA VAL A 87 12.40 10.43 -4.65
C VAL A 87 13.55 9.44 -4.47
N LYS A 88 14.45 9.80 -3.59
CA LYS A 88 15.56 8.95 -3.18
C LYS A 88 15.12 8.08 -2.01
N SER A 89 15.33 6.77 -2.11
CA SER A 89 15.09 5.88 -0.98
C SER A 89 16.19 6.03 0.07
N GLY A 90 15.82 6.16 1.33
CA GLY A 90 16.77 6.12 2.44
C GLY A 90 17.31 4.72 2.73
N ARG A 91 16.70 3.67 2.18
CA ARG A 91 17.07 2.26 2.40
C ARG A 91 16.98 1.46 1.11
N ARG A 92 18.03 0.71 0.82
CA ARG A 92 18.10 -0.22 -0.31
C ARG A 92 17.72 -1.63 0.09
N LEU A 93 17.13 -2.35 -0.85
CA LEU A 93 16.81 -3.78 -0.74
C LEU A 93 17.75 -4.56 -1.66
N GLU A 94 18.68 -5.26 -1.04
CA GLU A 94 19.68 -6.05 -1.76
C GLU A 94 19.09 -7.36 -2.33
N GLY A 95 19.78 -7.93 -3.32
CA GLY A 95 19.36 -9.22 -3.91
C GLY A 95 18.17 -9.11 -4.89
N THR A 96 17.78 -7.90 -5.25
CA THR A 96 16.68 -7.65 -6.21
C THR A 96 17.02 -6.43 -7.07
N ARG A 97 16.66 -6.46 -8.35
CA ARG A 97 16.88 -5.34 -9.27
C ARG A 97 15.72 -5.14 -10.22
N VAL A 98 15.37 -3.89 -10.47
CA VAL A 98 14.56 -3.49 -11.62
C VAL A 98 15.46 -3.56 -12.85
N VAL A 99 15.11 -4.39 -13.81
CA VAL A 99 15.87 -4.62 -15.05
C VAL A 99 15.15 -4.15 -16.29
N LYS A 100 13.83 -3.92 -16.21
CA LYS A 100 12.99 -3.43 -17.30
C LYS A 100 12.09 -2.30 -16.82
N ILE A 101 11.89 -1.32 -17.69
CA ILE A 101 10.96 -0.21 -17.44
C ILE A 101 10.16 0.11 -18.69
N TRP A 102 8.90 0.42 -18.49
CA TRP A 102 8.04 1.03 -19.50
C TRP A 102 7.33 2.25 -18.93
N ASP A 103 7.13 3.24 -19.77
CA ASP A 103 6.27 4.39 -19.48
C ASP A 103 5.62 4.87 -20.78
N THR A 104 4.45 5.48 -20.69
CA THR A 104 3.82 6.17 -21.83
C THR A 104 4.69 7.31 -22.33
N ASP A 105 5.45 7.96 -21.44
CA ASP A 105 6.50 8.90 -21.78
C ASP A 105 7.85 8.16 -21.89
N LYS A 106 8.24 7.84 -23.10
CA LYS A 106 9.51 7.14 -23.38
C LYS A 106 10.74 7.92 -22.93
N ALA A 107 10.67 9.27 -22.94
CA ALA A 107 11.79 10.09 -22.47
C ALA A 107 11.93 9.99 -20.97
N ALA A 108 10.82 9.99 -20.22
CA ALA A 108 10.82 9.78 -18.78
C ALA A 108 11.33 8.39 -18.40
N ALA A 109 10.89 7.33 -19.11
CA ALA A 109 11.39 5.98 -18.90
C ALA A 109 12.91 5.88 -19.11
N ARG A 110 13.44 6.46 -20.19
CA ARG A 110 14.90 6.49 -20.46
C ARG A 110 15.65 7.25 -19.39
N ALA A 111 15.15 8.41 -18.99
CA ALA A 111 15.79 9.22 -17.95
C ALA A 111 15.89 8.48 -16.61
N LEU A 112 14.81 7.82 -16.18
CA LEU A 112 14.81 7.02 -14.95
C LEU A 112 15.71 5.77 -15.10
N ALA A 113 15.68 5.12 -16.27
CA ALA A 113 16.54 3.98 -16.55
C ALA A 113 18.03 4.35 -16.47
N ASP A 114 18.42 5.49 -17.02
CA ASP A 114 19.79 5.97 -17.00
C ASP A 114 20.27 6.31 -15.59
N VAL A 115 19.42 6.94 -14.79
CA VAL A 115 19.74 7.31 -13.40
C VAL A 115 19.83 6.10 -12.49
N CYS A 116 18.94 5.12 -12.63
CA CYS A 116 18.89 3.94 -11.76
C CYS A 116 19.58 2.71 -12.34
N GLY A 117 20.22 2.82 -13.51
CA GLY A 117 20.91 1.70 -14.17
C GLY A 117 19.95 0.55 -14.52
N ILE A 118 18.74 0.88 -15.03
CA ILE A 118 17.77 -0.11 -15.52
C ILE A 118 18.17 -0.50 -16.96
N GLU A 119 18.32 -1.78 -17.19
CA GLU A 119 18.98 -2.28 -18.41
C GLU A 119 18.15 -2.07 -19.69
N THR A 120 16.81 -2.17 -19.58
CA THR A 120 15.93 -2.19 -20.77
C THR A 120 14.76 -1.24 -20.60
N VAL A 121 14.61 -0.31 -21.54
CA VAL A 121 13.37 0.44 -21.75
C VAL A 121 12.54 -0.28 -22.79
N THR A 122 11.39 -0.82 -22.41
CA THR A 122 10.55 -1.64 -23.27
C THR A 122 9.62 -0.79 -24.14
N ASP A 123 9.13 -1.36 -25.24
CA ASP A 123 8.23 -0.69 -26.17
C ASP A 123 6.78 -0.73 -25.68
N THR A 124 6.40 -1.79 -25.00
CA THR A 124 5.06 -1.98 -24.45
C THR A 124 5.13 -2.37 -22.98
N PRO A 125 4.06 -2.10 -22.19
CA PRO A 125 4.04 -2.48 -20.77
C PRO A 125 4.09 -4.01 -20.57
N GLU A 126 3.54 -4.79 -21.51
CA GLU A 126 3.54 -6.25 -21.45
C GLU A 126 4.96 -6.82 -21.47
N GLN A 127 5.87 -6.19 -22.21
CA GLN A 127 7.27 -6.63 -22.28
C GLN A 127 8.01 -6.48 -20.94
N CYS A 128 7.51 -5.65 -20.02
CA CYS A 128 8.02 -5.58 -18.65
C CYS A 128 7.78 -6.87 -17.86
N CYS A 129 6.83 -7.70 -18.31
CA CYS A 129 6.50 -8.98 -17.70
C CYS A 129 7.31 -10.15 -18.25
N ASP A 130 8.20 -9.92 -19.24
CA ASP A 130 8.94 -10.98 -19.93
C ASP A 130 10.28 -11.27 -19.25
N GLY A 131 10.50 -12.52 -18.79
CA GLY A 131 11.78 -12.94 -18.21
C GLY A 131 12.15 -12.23 -16.92
N VAL A 132 11.15 -11.78 -16.15
CA VAL A 132 11.27 -11.20 -14.81
C VAL A 132 10.60 -12.10 -13.77
N ASP A 133 11.01 -11.96 -12.52
CA ASP A 133 10.46 -12.74 -11.39
C ASP A 133 9.21 -12.09 -10.81
N ALA A 134 9.03 -10.76 -11.01
CA ALA A 134 7.84 -10.03 -10.62
C ALA A 134 7.75 -8.70 -11.37
N VAL A 135 6.58 -8.05 -11.32
CA VAL A 135 6.34 -6.75 -11.93
C VAL A 135 5.72 -5.78 -10.92
N LEU A 136 6.17 -4.53 -10.98
CA LEU A 136 5.64 -3.40 -10.22
C LEU A 136 4.87 -2.50 -11.16
N ILE A 137 3.60 -2.25 -10.86
CA ILE A 137 2.74 -1.36 -11.64
C ILE A 137 2.49 -0.12 -10.79
N VAL A 138 3.07 0.99 -11.19
CA VAL A 138 3.07 2.24 -10.44
C VAL A 138 2.58 3.39 -11.31
N ASP A 139 1.30 3.65 -11.25
CA ASP A 139 0.66 4.82 -11.85
C ASP A 139 0.07 5.66 -10.73
N ASP A 140 0.91 6.44 -10.08
CA ASP A 140 0.51 7.26 -8.93
C ASP A 140 -0.25 8.53 -9.29
N GLY A 141 -0.69 8.67 -10.54
CA GLY A 141 -1.41 9.84 -11.02
C GLY A 141 -2.84 9.59 -11.48
N SER A 142 -3.17 8.41 -12.00
CA SER A 142 -4.47 8.19 -12.63
C SER A 142 -5.43 7.33 -11.83
N GLY A 143 -4.93 6.52 -10.89
CA GLY A 143 -5.73 5.45 -10.25
C GLY A 143 -6.22 4.39 -11.23
N ALA A 144 -5.57 4.29 -12.39
CA ALA A 144 -5.93 3.37 -13.48
C ALA A 144 -4.88 2.27 -13.70
N GLN A 145 -3.94 2.13 -12.78
CA GLN A 145 -2.85 1.14 -12.84
C GLN A 145 -3.36 -0.30 -12.95
N TRP A 146 -4.54 -0.59 -12.46
CA TRP A 146 -5.18 -1.89 -12.59
C TRP A 146 -5.29 -2.38 -14.04
N LYS A 147 -5.38 -1.47 -15.01
CA LYS A 147 -5.45 -1.81 -16.43
C LYS A 147 -4.19 -2.51 -16.95
N TYR A 148 -3.05 -2.26 -16.33
CA TYR A 148 -1.79 -2.93 -16.67
C TYR A 148 -1.61 -4.30 -16.00
N ALA A 149 -2.46 -4.63 -15.01
CA ALA A 149 -2.30 -5.87 -14.25
C ALA A 149 -2.74 -7.12 -15.03
N GLU A 150 -3.70 -6.99 -15.96
CA GLU A 150 -4.31 -8.15 -16.64
C GLU A 150 -3.27 -9.05 -17.32
N HIS A 151 -2.35 -8.48 -18.08
CA HIS A 151 -1.33 -9.25 -18.80
C HIS A 151 -0.42 -10.02 -17.82
N ALA A 152 0.08 -9.35 -16.80
CA ALA A 152 0.94 -9.96 -15.79
C ALA A 152 0.23 -11.11 -15.05
N LEU A 153 -1.02 -10.89 -14.64
CA LEU A 153 -1.84 -11.88 -13.95
C LEU A 153 -2.10 -13.12 -14.83
N ARG A 154 -2.50 -12.93 -16.09
CA ARG A 154 -2.72 -14.03 -17.03
C ARG A 154 -1.45 -14.82 -17.35
N LYS A 155 -0.31 -14.15 -17.30
CA LYS A 155 1.01 -14.77 -17.48
C LYS A 155 1.54 -15.47 -16.22
N GLY A 156 0.89 -15.29 -15.08
CA GLY A 156 1.31 -15.85 -13.79
C GLY A 156 2.52 -15.15 -13.19
N VAL A 157 2.81 -13.91 -13.60
CA VAL A 157 3.91 -13.11 -13.05
C VAL A 157 3.46 -12.43 -11.75
N PRO A 158 4.12 -12.68 -10.61
CA PRO A 158 3.84 -12.00 -9.36
C PRO A 158 3.79 -10.49 -9.54
N THR A 159 2.71 -9.86 -9.09
CA THR A 159 2.40 -8.47 -9.43
C THR A 159 2.14 -7.63 -8.19
N PHE A 160 2.85 -6.52 -8.08
CA PHE A 160 2.47 -5.41 -7.23
C PHE A 160 1.73 -4.35 -8.06
N CYS A 161 0.57 -3.93 -7.60
CA CYS A 161 -0.15 -2.80 -8.19
C CYS A 161 -0.29 -1.70 -7.12
N ASP A 162 0.19 -0.50 -7.45
CA ASP A 162 0.23 0.59 -6.47
C ASP A 162 -1.18 1.04 -6.03
N LYS A 163 -1.23 1.74 -4.95
CA LYS A 163 -2.47 2.30 -4.39
C LYS A 163 -2.89 3.62 -5.10
N PRO A 164 -4.17 3.89 -5.19
CA PRO A 164 -5.24 2.93 -4.98
C PRO A 164 -5.21 1.87 -6.08
N LEU A 165 -5.55 0.62 -5.76
CA LEU A 165 -5.66 -0.44 -6.77
C LEU A 165 -6.56 0.01 -7.93
N ALA A 166 -7.66 0.67 -7.60
CA ALA A 166 -8.57 1.32 -8.52
C ALA A 166 -9.32 2.46 -7.80
N MET A 167 -10.03 3.28 -8.55
CA MET A 167 -10.87 4.36 -8.00
C MET A 167 -12.28 3.92 -7.63
N THR A 168 -12.68 2.71 -8.04
CA THR A 168 -13.99 2.11 -7.74
C THR A 168 -13.85 0.67 -7.24
N ALA A 169 -14.78 0.26 -6.38
CA ALA A 169 -14.82 -1.11 -5.87
C ALA A 169 -15.02 -2.13 -6.99
N ARG A 170 -15.77 -1.78 -8.03
CA ARG A 170 -15.99 -2.64 -9.21
C ARG A 170 -14.68 -2.98 -9.91
N GLU A 171 -13.88 -2.00 -10.21
CA GLU A 171 -12.58 -2.19 -10.87
C GLU A 171 -11.63 -2.99 -9.99
N ALA A 172 -11.57 -2.68 -8.69
CA ALA A 172 -10.74 -3.41 -7.73
C ALA A 172 -11.16 -4.89 -7.61
N ALA A 173 -12.48 -5.15 -7.53
CA ALA A 173 -13.02 -6.51 -7.48
C ALA A 173 -12.71 -7.32 -8.76
N ALA A 174 -12.74 -6.68 -9.93
CA ALA A 174 -12.39 -7.34 -11.19
C ALA A 174 -10.93 -7.82 -11.19
N VAL A 175 -10.00 -7.00 -10.69
CA VAL A 175 -8.58 -7.39 -10.53
C VAL A 175 -8.42 -8.49 -9.50
N ALA A 176 -9.08 -8.37 -8.35
CA ALA A 176 -9.04 -9.38 -7.29
C ALA A 176 -9.53 -10.74 -7.81
N LYS A 177 -10.65 -10.76 -8.54
CA LYS A 177 -11.18 -11.95 -9.18
C LYS A 177 -10.17 -12.57 -10.15
N LEU A 178 -9.59 -11.76 -11.04
CA LEU A 178 -8.61 -12.25 -12.01
C LEU A 178 -7.36 -12.82 -11.31
N ALA A 179 -6.84 -12.16 -10.28
CA ALA A 179 -5.71 -12.66 -9.51
C ALA A 179 -6.00 -14.03 -8.87
N ARG A 180 -7.21 -14.23 -8.33
CA ARG A 180 -7.65 -15.53 -7.76
C ARG A 180 -7.84 -16.60 -8.84
N GLU A 181 -8.46 -16.26 -9.97
CA GLU A 181 -8.66 -17.19 -11.09
C GLU A 181 -7.34 -17.69 -11.69
N THR A 182 -6.38 -16.79 -11.86
CA THR A 182 -5.05 -17.11 -12.37
C THR A 182 -4.12 -17.71 -11.30
N LYS A 183 -4.51 -17.65 -10.02
CA LYS A 183 -3.68 -18.05 -8.87
C LYS A 183 -2.34 -17.31 -8.83
N THR A 184 -2.30 -16.12 -9.37
CA THR A 184 -1.09 -15.30 -9.42
C THR A 184 -0.92 -14.56 -8.11
N ARG A 185 0.29 -14.55 -7.57
CA ARG A 185 0.66 -13.76 -6.39
C ARG A 185 0.45 -12.28 -6.69
N PHE A 186 -0.42 -11.65 -5.93
CA PHE A 186 -0.80 -10.26 -6.17
C PHE A 186 -0.86 -9.47 -4.86
N MET A 187 -0.39 -8.24 -4.89
CA MET A 187 -0.46 -7.32 -3.76
C MET A 187 -0.76 -5.91 -4.25
N SER A 188 -1.68 -5.25 -3.57
CA SER A 188 -1.85 -3.79 -3.59
C SER A 188 -2.02 -3.34 -2.14
N ALA A 189 -1.35 -2.29 -1.73
CA ALA A 189 -1.47 -1.80 -0.36
C ALA A 189 -0.89 -0.39 -0.20
N SER A 190 -1.38 0.34 0.79
CA SER A 190 -0.70 1.52 1.29
C SER A 190 0.56 1.15 2.09
N SER A 191 1.66 1.84 1.84
CA SER A 191 2.93 1.68 2.57
C SER A 191 2.80 1.93 4.08
N LEU A 192 1.82 2.74 4.50
CA LEU A 192 1.59 3.02 5.92
C LEU A 192 1.20 1.79 6.75
N ARG A 193 0.72 0.72 6.12
CA ARG A 193 0.43 -0.55 6.79
C ARG A 193 1.66 -1.23 7.39
N PHE A 194 2.83 -0.95 6.81
CA PHE A 194 4.08 -1.67 7.07
C PHE A 194 5.10 -0.87 7.87
N VAL A 195 4.81 0.40 8.18
CA VAL A 195 5.72 1.20 9.00
C VAL A 195 5.76 0.68 10.45
N PRO A 196 6.94 0.71 11.09
CA PRO A 196 7.14 0.12 12.42
C PRO A 196 6.15 0.62 13.47
N ASP A 197 5.77 1.89 13.43
CA ASP A 197 4.83 2.49 14.38
C ASP A 197 3.43 1.89 14.30
N ILE A 198 2.94 1.59 13.09
CA ILE A 198 1.63 0.96 12.89
C ILE A 198 1.66 -0.52 13.27
N ILE A 199 2.77 -1.22 12.96
CA ILE A 199 2.96 -2.60 13.42
C ILE A 199 3.01 -2.65 14.96
N LYS A 200 3.72 -1.72 15.59
CA LYS A 200 3.79 -1.60 17.05
C LYS A 200 2.40 -1.34 17.64
N LEU A 201 1.65 -0.38 17.09
CA LEU A 201 0.30 -0.06 17.54
C LEU A 201 -0.61 -1.29 17.49
N ARG A 202 -0.57 -2.07 16.40
CA ARG A 202 -1.31 -3.33 16.28
C ARG A 202 -0.93 -4.34 17.38
N ASN A 203 0.35 -4.46 17.67
CA ASN A 203 0.83 -5.39 18.71
C ASN A 203 0.45 -4.93 20.14
N GLU A 204 0.26 -3.64 20.35
CA GLU A 204 -0.18 -3.04 21.61
C GLU A 204 -1.71 -3.06 21.80
N LEU A 205 -2.48 -3.40 20.76
CA LEU A 205 -3.94 -3.40 20.80
C LEU A 205 -4.54 -4.14 22.02
N PRO A 206 -4.05 -5.33 22.42
CA PRO A 206 -4.57 -6.03 23.60
C PRO A 206 -4.45 -5.24 24.92
N GLN A 207 -3.53 -4.28 25.00
CA GLN A 207 -3.34 -3.45 26.19
C GLN A 207 -4.44 -2.40 26.35
N LEU A 208 -5.14 -2.06 25.24
CA LEU A 208 -6.24 -1.10 25.25
C LEU A 208 -7.59 -1.69 25.67
N GLY A 209 -7.68 -3.01 25.81
CA GLY A 209 -8.98 -3.68 25.94
C GLY A 209 -9.75 -3.67 24.63
N GLU A 210 -11.07 -3.70 24.69
CA GLU A 210 -11.90 -3.56 23.49
C GLU A 210 -11.84 -2.12 22.98
N VAL A 211 -11.59 -1.97 21.67
CA VAL A 211 -11.54 -0.67 21.01
C VAL A 211 -12.90 -0.43 20.34
N HIS A 212 -13.62 0.57 20.82
CA HIS A 212 -14.95 0.92 20.30
C HIS A 212 -14.92 2.07 19.31
N LEU A 213 -13.89 2.90 19.35
CA LEU A 213 -13.77 4.08 18.50
C LEU A 213 -12.33 4.27 18.06
N ALA A 214 -12.16 4.61 16.79
CA ALA A 214 -10.89 5.05 16.23
C ALA A 214 -11.10 6.31 15.39
N SER A 215 -10.05 7.09 15.20
CA SER A 215 -10.01 8.14 14.18
C SER A 215 -8.72 8.10 13.40
N VAL A 216 -8.84 8.37 12.10
CA VAL A 216 -7.70 8.47 11.18
C VAL A 216 -7.81 9.73 10.34
N ILE A 217 -6.67 10.35 10.07
CA ILE A 217 -6.62 11.63 9.38
C ILE A 217 -5.53 11.65 8.30
N CYS A 218 -5.83 12.29 7.17
CA CYS A 218 -4.82 12.67 6.18
C CYS A 218 -5.27 13.91 5.38
N GLY A 219 -4.31 14.56 4.76
CA GLY A 219 -4.59 15.62 3.77
C GLY A 219 -4.87 15.06 2.38
N ASN A 220 -5.40 15.91 1.50
CA ASN A 220 -5.65 15.70 0.09
C ASN A 220 -7.02 15.04 -0.22
N GLU A 221 -7.16 14.25 -1.26
CA GLU A 221 -8.42 13.74 -1.81
C GLU A 221 -8.91 12.47 -1.09
N LEU A 222 -10.23 12.32 -0.98
CA LEU A 222 -10.86 11.30 -0.15
C LEU A 222 -10.48 9.86 -0.55
N VAL A 223 -10.55 9.49 -1.83
CA VAL A 223 -10.28 8.12 -2.26
C VAL A 223 -8.77 7.90 -2.42
N TYR A 224 -8.11 8.77 -3.13
CA TYR A 224 -6.72 8.58 -3.53
C TYR A 224 -5.70 8.76 -2.39
N TYR A 225 -6.01 9.61 -1.39
CA TYR A 225 -5.20 9.79 -0.18
C TYR A 225 -5.86 9.22 1.07
N GLY A 226 -7.19 9.29 1.18
CA GLY A 226 -7.91 8.69 2.30
C GLY A 226 -7.64 7.19 2.42
N ILE A 227 -7.27 6.52 1.31
CA ILE A 227 -6.83 5.13 1.34
C ILE A 227 -5.63 4.91 2.28
N HIS A 228 -4.72 5.85 2.40
CA HIS A 228 -3.59 5.73 3.32
C HIS A 228 -4.04 5.76 4.77
N ALA A 229 -4.90 6.73 5.13
CA ALA A 229 -5.42 6.85 6.48
C ALA A 229 -6.27 5.63 6.86
N LEU A 230 -7.18 5.23 5.97
CA LEU A 230 -8.04 4.07 6.22
C LEU A 230 -7.25 2.77 6.29
N SER A 231 -6.22 2.59 5.45
CA SER A 231 -5.34 1.42 5.50
C SER A 231 -4.59 1.28 6.83
N MET A 232 -4.26 2.37 7.53
CA MET A 232 -3.71 2.29 8.88
C MET A 232 -4.72 1.68 9.85
N ALA A 233 -6.00 2.10 9.79
CA ALA A 233 -7.05 1.52 10.61
C ALA A 233 -7.23 0.02 10.34
N TYR A 234 -7.29 -0.38 9.06
CA TYR A 234 -7.38 -1.78 8.67
C TYR A 234 -6.17 -2.61 9.10
N ALA A 235 -4.97 -2.05 9.04
CA ALA A 235 -3.77 -2.73 9.50
C ALA A 235 -3.79 -3.06 10.99
N VAL A 236 -4.47 -2.23 11.79
CA VAL A 236 -4.54 -2.37 13.25
C VAL A 236 -5.80 -3.11 13.69
N LEU A 237 -6.96 -2.74 13.16
CA LEU A 237 -8.29 -3.21 13.62
C LEU A 237 -8.86 -4.34 12.75
N GLY A 238 -8.29 -4.56 11.57
CA GLY A 238 -8.77 -5.56 10.60
C GLY A 238 -9.91 -5.04 9.74
N LYS A 239 -10.45 -5.94 8.89
CA LYS A 239 -11.56 -5.70 7.99
C LYS A 239 -12.92 -5.87 8.66
N GLY A 240 -13.98 -5.44 7.98
CA GLY A 240 -15.37 -5.65 8.42
C GLY A 240 -16.23 -4.39 8.37
N ALA A 241 -15.85 -3.40 7.54
CA ALA A 241 -16.66 -2.22 7.31
C ALA A 241 -18.02 -2.60 6.69
N THR A 242 -19.09 -2.05 7.23
CA THR A 242 -20.47 -2.36 6.81
C THR A 242 -21.20 -1.18 6.19
N SER A 243 -20.87 0.04 6.60
CA SER A 243 -21.46 1.28 6.09
C SER A 243 -20.58 2.48 6.33
N ALA A 244 -20.86 3.56 5.60
CA ALA A 244 -20.24 4.86 5.79
C ALA A 244 -21.28 5.97 5.77
N ILE A 245 -21.11 6.97 6.64
CA ILE A 245 -21.83 8.24 6.58
C ILE A 245 -20.83 9.40 6.61
N ASN A 246 -20.87 10.25 5.60
CA ASN A 246 -20.01 11.42 5.49
C ASN A 246 -20.83 12.69 5.76
N VAL A 247 -20.52 13.34 6.88
CA VAL A 247 -21.19 14.57 7.33
C VAL A 247 -20.36 15.84 7.07
N GLY A 248 -19.28 15.69 6.31
CA GLY A 248 -18.43 16.81 5.91
C GLY A 248 -19.01 17.63 4.77
N LYS A 249 -18.11 18.21 3.99
CA LYS A 249 -18.45 18.96 2.76
C LYS A 249 -17.39 18.65 1.69
N PRO A 250 -17.66 18.97 0.40
CA PRO A 250 -16.66 18.84 -0.65
C PRO A 250 -15.32 19.47 -0.24
N GLY A 251 -14.23 18.71 -0.40
CA GLY A 251 -12.87 19.11 0.01
C GLY A 251 -12.55 19.01 1.51
N ALA A 252 -13.55 18.70 2.36
CA ALA A 252 -13.36 18.52 3.81
C ALA A 252 -14.27 17.40 4.34
N ASN A 253 -13.84 16.16 4.18
CA ASN A 253 -14.61 14.96 4.50
C ASN A 253 -14.48 14.60 5.98
N ILE A 254 -15.59 14.27 6.61
CA ILE A 254 -15.70 13.69 7.95
C ILE A 254 -16.64 12.50 7.83
N ALA A 255 -16.06 11.32 7.65
CA ALA A 255 -16.84 10.11 7.44
C ALA A 255 -16.73 9.17 8.65
N ARG A 256 -17.85 8.72 9.19
CA ARG A 256 -17.91 7.60 10.10
C ARG A 256 -18.08 6.32 9.29
N LEU A 257 -17.18 5.37 9.47
CA LEU A 257 -17.25 4.02 8.93
C LEU A 257 -17.62 3.08 10.07
N ARG A 258 -18.64 2.25 9.90
CA ARG A 258 -19.09 1.27 10.87
C ARG A 258 -18.47 -0.09 10.56
N PHE A 259 -17.86 -0.73 11.55
CA PHE A 259 -17.31 -2.08 11.46
C PHE A 259 -18.20 -3.07 12.21
N GLY A 260 -19.37 -3.34 11.67
CA GLY A 260 -20.40 -4.14 12.32
C GLY A 260 -20.83 -3.52 13.65
N GLU A 261 -20.86 -4.33 14.70
CA GLU A 261 -21.12 -3.88 16.07
C GLU A 261 -19.83 -3.70 16.90
N LYS A 262 -18.66 -3.89 16.30
CA LYS A 262 -17.39 -3.89 17.01
C LYS A 262 -16.91 -2.49 17.33
N HIS A 263 -16.74 -1.65 16.31
CA HIS A 263 -16.19 -0.31 16.46
C HIS A 263 -16.59 0.59 15.30
N ASP A 264 -16.49 1.88 15.53
CA ASP A 264 -16.61 2.90 14.49
C ASP A 264 -15.21 3.52 14.22
N VAL A 265 -14.94 3.82 12.95
CA VAL A 265 -13.73 4.56 12.54
C VAL A 265 -14.16 5.91 11.94
N VAL A 266 -13.68 7.00 12.51
CA VAL A 266 -13.87 8.35 11.95
C VAL A 266 -12.70 8.66 11.03
N LEU A 267 -13.00 8.77 9.73
CA LEU A 267 -12.04 9.15 8.70
C LEU A 267 -12.19 10.65 8.41
N MET A 268 -11.12 11.41 8.61
CA MET A 268 -11.04 12.83 8.29
C MET A 268 -10.04 13.04 7.16
N VAL A 269 -10.54 13.51 6.02
CA VAL A 269 -9.71 13.78 4.84
C VAL A 269 -10.07 15.16 4.29
N ALA A 270 -9.10 16.06 4.25
CA ALA A 270 -9.33 17.38 3.72
C ALA A 270 -8.24 17.82 2.75
N GLU A 271 -8.63 18.57 1.71
CA GLU A 271 -7.69 19.15 0.75
C GLU A 271 -6.66 20.04 1.43
N LYS A 272 -5.51 20.21 0.79
CA LYS A 272 -4.35 20.92 1.36
C LYS A 272 -4.63 22.38 1.74
N GLU A 273 -5.62 22.99 1.13
CA GLU A 273 -6.09 24.35 1.42
C GLU A 273 -6.88 24.42 2.72
N VAL A 274 -7.47 23.31 3.14
CA VAL A 274 -8.23 23.16 4.39
C VAL A 274 -7.36 22.65 5.51
N MET A 275 -6.50 21.68 5.21
CA MET A 275 -5.67 21.03 6.20
C MET A 275 -4.29 20.70 5.66
N ARG A 276 -3.26 21.26 6.26
CA ARG A 276 -1.90 20.77 6.11
C ARG A 276 -1.68 19.69 7.16
N GLY A 277 -1.84 18.42 6.74
CA GLY A 277 -1.69 17.33 7.67
C GLY A 277 -0.84 16.22 7.11
N GLY A 278 -0.10 15.56 8.01
CA GLY A 278 0.46 14.24 7.79
C GLY A 278 -0.61 13.17 8.01
N TYR A 279 -0.16 12.01 8.40
CA TYR A 279 -1.03 10.89 8.78
C TYR A 279 -1.06 10.73 10.29
N GLN A 280 -2.23 10.47 10.85
CA GLN A 280 -2.37 10.17 12.27
C GLN A 280 -3.49 9.14 12.47
N ILE A 281 -3.31 8.26 13.45
CA ILE A 281 -4.32 7.33 13.94
C ILE A 281 -4.47 7.48 15.44
N ASN A 282 -5.72 7.50 15.92
CA ASN A 282 -6.07 7.46 17.33
C ASN A 282 -6.98 6.28 17.58
N LEU A 283 -6.71 5.54 18.66
CA LEU A 283 -7.52 4.42 19.14
C LEU A 283 -8.01 4.72 20.54
N TYR A 284 -9.26 4.44 20.81
CA TYR A 284 -9.90 4.62 22.12
C TYR A 284 -10.50 3.29 22.57
N GLY A 285 -9.90 2.70 23.58
CA GLY A 285 -10.31 1.42 24.14
C GLY A 285 -10.67 1.55 25.62
N GLU A 286 -11.25 0.50 26.18
CA GLU A 286 -11.72 0.44 27.58
C GLU A 286 -10.65 0.75 28.63
N LYS A 287 -9.37 0.41 28.32
CA LYS A 287 -8.23 0.54 29.25
C LYS A 287 -7.33 1.72 28.92
N GLY A 288 -7.72 2.55 27.97
CA GLY A 288 -6.94 3.73 27.59
C GLY A 288 -6.99 4.03 26.10
N TRP A 289 -6.10 4.89 25.66
CA TRP A 289 -6.02 5.35 24.28
C TRP A 289 -4.59 5.42 23.78
N ARG A 290 -4.43 5.46 22.46
CA ARG A 290 -3.16 5.67 21.77
C ARG A 290 -3.33 6.64 20.62
N THR A 291 -2.33 7.49 20.44
CA THR A 291 -2.18 8.36 19.27
C THR A 291 -0.86 8.03 18.61
N VAL A 292 -0.88 7.82 17.31
CA VAL A 292 0.33 7.56 16.51
C VAL A 292 0.33 8.48 15.30
N THR A 293 1.41 9.22 15.14
CA THR A 293 1.80 9.90 13.91
C THR A 293 2.97 9.08 13.35
N PRO A 294 2.78 8.32 12.26
CA PRO A 294 3.79 7.38 11.80
C PRO A 294 5.03 8.09 11.25
N ASP A 295 6.21 7.55 11.53
CA ASP A 295 7.43 7.92 10.82
C ASP A 295 7.37 7.41 9.38
N LEU A 296 7.53 8.32 8.43
CA LEU A 296 7.48 8.02 7.00
C LEU A 296 8.85 7.67 6.41
N THR A 297 9.89 7.68 7.23
CA THR A 297 11.24 7.29 6.81
C THR A 297 11.23 5.82 6.35
N ASN A 298 11.77 5.57 5.16
CA ASN A 298 11.84 4.24 4.56
C ASN A 298 10.49 3.51 4.31
N LEU A 299 9.36 4.22 4.33
CA LEU A 299 8.03 3.63 4.19
C LEU A 299 7.88 2.74 2.93
N TYR A 300 8.53 3.12 1.82
CA TYR A 300 8.50 2.32 0.59
C TYR A 300 9.34 1.04 0.71
N ALA A 301 10.46 1.08 1.42
CA ALA A 301 11.27 -0.12 1.64
C ALA A 301 10.49 -1.17 2.44
N TYR A 302 9.73 -0.77 3.47
CA TYR A 302 8.89 -1.71 4.24
C TYR A 302 7.77 -2.31 3.38
N LEU A 303 7.13 -1.52 2.52
CA LEU A 303 6.12 -1.99 1.58
C LEU A 303 6.72 -3.02 0.62
N LEU A 304 7.86 -2.69 0.02
CA LEU A 304 8.52 -3.52 -0.97
C LEU A 304 9.12 -4.80 -0.37
N GLU A 305 9.56 -4.77 0.89
CA GLU A 305 9.92 -6.00 1.64
C GLU A 305 8.73 -6.94 1.77
N ALA A 306 7.54 -6.42 2.12
CA ALA A 306 6.33 -7.23 2.22
C ALA A 306 5.92 -7.82 0.86
N PHE A 307 6.11 -7.09 -0.23
CA PHE A 307 5.90 -7.61 -1.58
C PHE A 307 6.93 -8.69 -1.94
N LEU A 308 8.21 -8.49 -1.66
CA LEU A 308 9.24 -9.52 -1.90
C LEU A 308 8.98 -10.77 -1.07
N ASP A 309 8.50 -10.64 0.18
CA ASP A 309 8.10 -11.80 0.98
C ASP A 309 6.99 -12.59 0.29
N LEU A 310 5.98 -11.92 -0.24
CA LEU A 310 4.94 -12.56 -1.06
C LEU A 310 5.55 -13.25 -2.30
N VAL A 311 6.46 -12.58 -3.03
CA VAL A 311 7.10 -13.14 -4.24
C VAL A 311 7.90 -14.41 -3.90
N ILE A 312 8.62 -14.42 -2.78
CA ILE A 312 9.51 -15.52 -2.40
C ILE A 312 8.73 -16.65 -1.74
N THR A 313 7.88 -16.34 -0.78
CA THR A 313 7.25 -17.33 0.10
C THR A 313 5.82 -17.68 -0.29
N GLY A 314 5.13 -16.81 -1.04
CA GLY A 314 3.70 -16.92 -1.34
C GLY A 314 2.81 -16.46 -0.19
N LYS A 315 3.35 -15.92 0.89
CA LYS A 315 2.58 -15.45 2.05
C LYS A 315 1.97 -14.07 1.76
N GLU A 316 0.66 -14.02 1.69
CA GLU A 316 -0.08 -12.76 1.61
C GLU A 316 -0.04 -12.03 2.94
N SER A 317 0.52 -10.82 2.97
CA SER A 317 0.48 -9.92 4.13
C SER A 317 -0.81 -9.10 4.17
N VAL A 318 -1.39 -8.84 3.01
CA VAL A 318 -2.68 -8.14 2.83
C VAL A 318 -3.48 -8.92 1.79
N PRO A 319 -4.59 -9.57 2.19
CA PRO A 319 -5.50 -10.19 1.24
C PRO A 319 -6.08 -9.15 0.28
N ILE A 320 -6.14 -9.45 -1.00
CA ILE A 320 -6.63 -8.48 -2.00
C ILE A 320 -8.09 -8.07 -1.75
N GLU A 321 -8.88 -8.95 -1.15
CA GLU A 321 -10.27 -8.68 -0.77
C GLU A 321 -10.38 -7.58 0.30
N GLU A 322 -9.34 -7.40 1.12
CA GLU A 322 -9.28 -6.31 2.09
C GLU A 322 -9.08 -4.96 1.38
N GLU A 323 -8.24 -4.90 0.35
CA GLU A 323 -8.08 -3.68 -0.45
C GLU A 323 -9.37 -3.34 -1.23
N VAL A 324 -10.11 -4.34 -1.72
CA VAL A 324 -11.44 -4.13 -2.31
C VAL A 324 -12.40 -3.51 -1.29
N GLU A 325 -12.40 -4.01 -0.05
CA GLU A 325 -13.24 -3.48 1.02
C GLU A 325 -12.84 -2.04 1.40
N VAL A 326 -11.53 -1.74 1.49
CA VAL A 326 -11.04 -0.38 1.75
C VAL A 326 -11.54 0.60 0.68
N ILE A 327 -11.44 0.23 -0.59
CA ILE A 327 -11.93 1.06 -1.71
C ILE A 327 -13.45 1.19 -1.65
N ALA A 328 -14.17 0.11 -1.37
CA ALA A 328 -15.63 0.15 -1.22
C ALA A 328 -16.09 1.07 -0.07
N ALA A 329 -15.35 1.08 1.05
CA ALA A 329 -15.63 1.94 2.18
C ALA A 329 -15.40 3.44 1.84
N LEU A 330 -14.34 3.75 1.10
CA LEU A 330 -14.08 5.11 0.60
C LEU A 330 -15.12 5.54 -0.43
N GLU A 331 -15.52 4.65 -1.35
CA GLU A 331 -16.57 4.91 -2.31
C GLU A 331 -17.93 5.11 -1.62
N ALA A 332 -18.25 4.32 -0.59
CA ALA A 332 -19.44 4.52 0.23
C ALA A 332 -19.44 5.89 0.93
N ALA A 333 -18.28 6.30 1.49
CA ALA A 333 -18.13 7.62 2.10
C ALA A 333 -18.30 8.77 1.09
N LYS A 334 -17.81 8.61 -0.13
CA LYS A 334 -18.01 9.57 -1.22
C LYS A 334 -19.49 9.66 -1.62
N ARG A 335 -20.13 8.51 -1.90
CA ARG A 335 -21.55 8.45 -2.24
C ARG A 335 -22.46 8.99 -1.11
N SER A 336 -22.06 8.75 0.14
CA SER A 336 -22.79 9.27 1.30
C SER A 336 -22.83 10.80 1.33
N LEU A 337 -21.72 11.47 1.01
CA LEU A 337 -21.69 12.93 0.91
C LEU A 337 -22.61 13.45 -0.19
N GLU A 338 -22.63 12.77 -1.34
CA GLU A 338 -23.48 13.13 -2.49
C GLU A 338 -24.97 12.91 -2.21
N LEU A 339 -25.31 11.83 -1.50
CA LEU A 339 -26.68 11.41 -1.23
C LEU A 339 -27.27 11.99 0.07
N GLY A 340 -26.43 12.55 0.95
CA GLY A 340 -26.84 13.07 2.26
C GLY A 340 -27.37 12.00 3.23
N ARG A 341 -26.97 10.73 3.05
CA ARG A 341 -27.40 9.59 3.89
C ARG A 341 -26.28 8.58 4.11
N GLU A 342 -26.49 7.70 5.08
CA GLU A 342 -25.63 6.52 5.24
C GLU A 342 -25.73 5.59 4.02
N VAL A 343 -24.60 5.09 3.55
CA VAL A 343 -24.45 4.14 2.42
C VAL A 343 -23.85 2.85 2.95
N LYS A 344 -24.52 1.72 2.70
CA LYS A 344 -24.02 0.39 3.06
C LYS A 344 -22.98 -0.06 2.03
N LEU A 345 -21.93 -0.75 2.48
CA LEU A 345 -20.96 -1.33 1.56
C LEU A 345 -21.60 -2.33 0.59
N SER A 346 -22.66 -3.03 1.02
CA SER A 346 -23.43 -3.90 0.14
C SER A 346 -24.08 -3.17 -1.04
N GLU A 347 -24.39 -1.86 -0.91
CA GLU A 347 -24.91 -1.05 -2.02
C GLU A 347 -23.81 -0.73 -3.05
N VAL A 348 -22.55 -0.60 -2.58
CA VAL A 348 -21.37 -0.37 -3.43
C VAL A 348 -20.94 -1.65 -4.12
N LEU A 349 -20.99 -2.76 -3.40
CA LEU A 349 -20.56 -4.08 -3.86
C LEU A 349 -21.66 -4.84 -4.63
N ALA A 350 -22.88 -4.31 -4.69
CA ALA A 350 -24.00 -4.96 -5.39
C ALA A 350 -23.69 -5.10 -6.89
N GLY A 351 -23.74 -6.34 -7.38
CA GLY A 351 -23.49 -6.67 -8.80
C GLY A 351 -22.02 -6.83 -9.18
N LEU A 352 -21.12 -7.03 -8.20
CA LEU A 352 -19.72 -7.40 -8.41
C LEU A 352 -19.53 -8.92 -8.54
#